data_6f509b21ea1d2fb6d854f02be149701e
#
_entry.id   6f509b21ea1d2fb6d854f02be149701e
#
_cell.length_a   1.000
_cell.length_b   1.000
_cell.length_c   1.000
_cell.angle_alpha   90.00
_cell.angle_beta   90.00
_cell.angle_gamma   90.00
#
_symmetry.space_group_name_H-M   'P 1'
#
loop_
_entity.id
_entity.type
_entity.pdbx_description
1 polymer ?
#
loop_
_entity_poly.entity_id
_entity_poly.type
_entity_poly.pdbx_seq_one_letter_code
_entity_poly.pdbx_strand_id
1 'polypeptide(L)'
;MKTLIALAVALLASAAGAQSNPYNAREVDWKIACSDQDKVIDFLKEFEERPVLTGKMGRAGRMAMLINTETGTWTLIGYTERGACIMASGEDVQQLDRPTRSLK
;
A
#
# COMPACT_ATOMS: atom_id res chain seq x y z
N MET A 1 -20.51 -21.11 40.62
CA MET A 1 -19.34 -21.84 40.06
C MET A 1 -19.35 -21.81 38.55
N LYS A 2 -20.43 -22.03 37.85
CA LYS A 2 -20.47 -22.00 36.39
C LYS A 2 -20.13 -20.63 35.79
N THR A 3 -20.45 -19.56 36.47
CA THR A 3 -20.17 -18.18 36.03
C THR A 3 -18.68 -17.82 36.11
N LEU A 4 -17.95 -18.38 37.08
CA LEU A 4 -16.51 -18.18 37.23
C LEU A 4 -15.71 -18.82 36.09
N ILE A 5 -16.15 -20.01 35.64
CA ILE A 5 -15.49 -20.72 34.53
C ILE A 5 -15.66 -19.95 33.22
N ALA A 6 -16.84 -19.36 32.96
CA ALA A 6 -17.09 -18.57 31.77
C ALA A 6 -16.23 -17.31 31.71
N LEU A 7 -16.00 -16.65 32.84
CA LEU A 7 -15.13 -15.48 32.93
C LEU A 7 -13.68 -15.82 32.63
N ALA A 8 -13.19 -16.95 33.11
CA ALA A 8 -11.81 -17.38 32.84
C ALA A 8 -11.58 -17.64 31.35
N VAL A 9 -12.53 -18.24 30.65
CA VAL A 9 -12.44 -18.48 29.22
C VAL A 9 -12.39 -17.17 28.42
N ALA A 10 -13.20 -16.19 28.80
CA ALA A 10 -13.21 -14.89 28.14
C ALA A 10 -11.87 -14.14 28.28
N LEU A 11 -11.25 -14.23 29.46
CA LEU A 11 -9.94 -13.61 29.70
C LEU A 11 -8.85 -14.25 28.87
N LEU A 12 -8.84 -15.57 28.72
CA LEU A 12 -7.88 -16.27 27.89
C LEU A 12 -8.01 -15.91 26.41
N ALA A 13 -9.21 -15.77 25.90
CA ALA A 13 -9.44 -15.35 24.52
C ALA A 13 -8.90 -13.95 24.25
N SER A 14 -9.08 -13.01 25.19
CA SER A 14 -8.55 -11.65 25.07
C SER A 14 -7.02 -11.64 25.05
N ALA A 15 -6.38 -12.42 25.90
CA ALA A 15 -4.93 -12.51 25.96
C ALA A 15 -4.34 -13.08 24.66
N ALA A 16 -4.98 -14.08 24.07
CA ALA A 16 -4.52 -14.67 22.80
C ALA A 16 -4.58 -13.65 21.64
N GLY A 17 -5.62 -12.81 21.58
CA GLY A 17 -5.74 -11.77 20.58
C GLY A 17 -4.67 -10.69 20.69
N ALA A 18 -4.23 -10.37 21.89
CA ALA A 18 -3.21 -9.34 22.12
C ALA A 18 -1.80 -9.74 21.67
N GLN A 19 -1.54 -11.04 21.46
CA GLN A 19 -0.22 -11.56 21.09
C GLN A 19 0.04 -11.60 19.58
N SER A 20 -0.91 -11.19 18.74
CA SER A 20 -0.85 -11.38 17.30
C SER A 20 -0.10 -10.28 16.54
N ASN A 21 0.47 -9.29 17.22
CA ASN A 21 1.09 -8.15 16.58
C ASN A 21 2.52 -7.91 17.07
N PRO A 22 3.52 -8.72 16.59
CA PRO A 22 4.89 -8.63 17.07
C PRO A 22 5.61 -7.32 16.71
N TYR A 23 5.12 -6.59 15.70
CA TYR A 23 5.74 -5.35 15.26
C TYR A 23 5.04 -4.11 15.80
N ASN A 24 4.09 -4.28 16.68
CA ASN A 24 3.32 -3.15 17.20
C ASN A 24 2.66 -2.33 16.10
N ALA A 25 2.36 -2.97 14.97
CA ALA A 25 1.75 -2.34 13.82
C ALA A 25 0.26 -2.06 14.07
N ARG A 26 -0.24 -1.00 13.44
CA ARG A 26 -1.66 -0.64 13.50
C ARG A 26 -2.30 -0.80 12.14
N GLU A 27 -3.55 -1.21 12.13
CA GLU A 27 -4.35 -1.11 10.93
C GLU A 27 -4.72 0.34 10.69
N VAL A 28 -4.55 0.81 9.47
CA VAL A 28 -4.97 2.14 9.06
C VAL A 28 -5.89 2.02 7.86
N ASP A 29 -6.89 2.88 7.81
CA ASP A 29 -7.78 2.98 6.66
C ASP A 29 -7.04 3.70 5.55
N TRP A 30 -6.78 2.98 4.47
CA TRP A 30 -6.11 3.52 3.30
C TRP A 30 -7.05 3.48 2.12
N LYS A 31 -7.45 4.64 1.62
CA LYS A 31 -8.34 4.71 0.47
C LYS A 31 -7.57 4.47 -0.81
N ILE A 32 -7.95 3.43 -1.51
CA ILE A 32 -7.38 3.05 -2.80
C ILE A 32 -8.44 3.26 -3.87
N ALA A 33 -8.11 4.06 -4.89
CA ALA A 33 -9.00 4.33 -6.01
C ALA A 33 -8.70 3.36 -7.14
N CYS A 34 -9.69 2.58 -7.54
CA CYS A 34 -9.57 1.60 -8.61
C CYS A 34 -10.54 1.91 -9.75
N SER A 35 -10.12 1.65 -10.98
CA SER A 35 -10.94 1.81 -12.16
C SER A 35 -10.40 0.95 -13.29
N ASP A 36 -11.01 1.04 -14.47
CA ASP A 36 -10.46 0.40 -15.66
C ASP A 36 -9.05 0.92 -15.93
N GLN A 37 -8.18 0.05 -16.43
CA GLN A 37 -6.77 0.38 -16.65
C GLN A 37 -6.61 1.62 -17.52
N ASP A 38 -7.38 1.73 -18.60
CA ASP A 38 -7.30 2.88 -19.51
C ASP A 38 -7.67 4.19 -18.83
N LYS A 39 -8.66 4.16 -17.96
CA LYS A 39 -9.09 5.36 -17.22
C LYS A 39 -8.03 5.83 -16.24
N VAL A 40 -7.37 4.92 -15.58
CA VAL A 40 -6.28 5.25 -14.65
C VAL A 40 -5.09 5.83 -15.40
N ILE A 41 -4.72 5.22 -16.53
CA ILE A 41 -3.63 5.71 -17.36
C ILE A 41 -3.93 7.12 -17.90
N ASP A 42 -5.14 7.35 -18.39
CA ASP A 42 -5.53 8.66 -18.90
C ASP A 42 -5.50 9.73 -17.78
N PHE A 43 -5.95 9.37 -16.60
CA PHE A 43 -5.87 10.25 -15.44
C PHE A 43 -4.43 10.63 -15.11
N LEU A 44 -3.52 9.67 -15.15
CA LEU A 44 -2.11 9.89 -14.82
C LEU A 44 -1.38 10.69 -15.89
N LYS A 45 -1.83 10.64 -17.14
CA LYS A 45 -1.27 11.47 -18.21
C LYS A 45 -1.45 12.97 -17.96
N GLU A 46 -2.49 13.35 -17.24
CA GLU A 46 -2.72 14.76 -16.88
C GLU A 46 -1.60 15.31 -16.00
N PHE A 47 -0.95 14.46 -15.21
CA PHE A 47 0.16 14.84 -14.37
C PHE A 47 1.52 14.72 -15.06
N GLU A 48 1.54 14.27 -16.31
CA GLU A 48 2.76 14.06 -17.10
C GLU A 48 3.78 13.15 -16.41
N GLU A 49 3.28 12.20 -15.63
CA GLU A 49 4.12 11.20 -14.96
C GLU A 49 4.44 10.06 -15.91
N ARG A 50 5.67 9.56 -15.80
CA ARG A 50 6.15 8.44 -16.62
C ARG A 50 6.54 7.28 -15.74
N PRO A 51 6.27 6.03 -16.17
CA PRO A 51 6.69 4.87 -15.39
C PRO A 51 8.21 4.78 -15.35
N VAL A 52 8.76 4.59 -14.15
CA VAL A 52 10.20 4.50 -13.92
C VAL A 52 10.63 3.13 -13.43
N LEU A 53 9.72 2.40 -12.81
CA LEU A 53 9.97 1.01 -12.42
C LEU A 53 8.68 0.23 -12.40
N THR A 54 8.79 -1.09 -12.54
CA THR A 54 7.66 -2.00 -12.48
C THR A 54 8.12 -3.32 -11.88
N GLY A 55 7.21 -4.06 -11.31
CA GLY A 55 7.49 -5.36 -10.74
C GLY A 55 6.24 -6.21 -10.62
N LYS A 56 6.43 -7.49 -10.40
CA LYS A 56 5.31 -8.40 -10.12
C LYS A 56 4.79 -8.16 -8.71
N MET A 57 3.48 -8.21 -8.57
CA MET A 57 2.79 -8.08 -7.30
C MET A 57 1.85 -9.26 -7.15
N GLY A 58 2.23 -10.22 -6.32
CA GLY A 58 1.49 -11.45 -6.18
C GLY A 58 1.50 -12.30 -7.44
N ARG A 59 0.45 -13.09 -7.66
CA ARG A 59 0.38 -14.06 -8.76
C ARG A 59 -0.13 -13.47 -10.06
N ALA A 60 -1.00 -12.48 -9.99
CA ALA A 60 -1.73 -11.98 -11.16
C ALA A 60 -1.59 -10.48 -11.37
N GLY A 61 -0.92 -9.78 -10.47
CA GLY A 61 -0.79 -8.35 -10.53
C GLY A 61 0.61 -7.86 -10.81
N ARG A 62 0.70 -6.61 -11.18
CA ARG A 62 1.96 -5.88 -11.30
C ARG A 62 1.81 -4.54 -10.62
N MET A 63 2.93 -3.97 -10.22
CA MET A 63 2.99 -2.60 -9.74
C MET A 63 3.84 -1.77 -10.70
N ALA A 64 3.57 -0.48 -10.72
CA ALA A 64 4.42 0.48 -11.41
C ALA A 64 4.49 1.76 -10.60
N MET A 65 5.65 2.38 -10.60
CA MET A 65 5.83 3.71 -10.04
C MET A 65 6.02 4.70 -11.19
N LEU A 66 5.22 5.75 -11.17
CA LEU A 66 5.26 6.80 -12.17
C LEU A 66 5.76 8.09 -11.50
N ILE A 67 6.58 8.84 -12.23
CA ILE A 67 7.21 10.05 -11.70
C ILE A 67 7.17 11.13 -12.76
N ASN A 68 6.94 12.37 -12.32
CA ASN A 68 7.23 13.57 -13.09
C ASN A 68 8.48 14.21 -12.50
N THR A 69 9.58 14.16 -13.23
CA THR A 69 10.87 14.67 -12.74
C THR A 69 10.92 16.18 -12.65
N GLU A 70 10.06 16.89 -13.37
CA GLU A 70 10.02 18.36 -13.33
C GLU A 70 9.26 18.88 -12.13
N THR A 71 8.11 18.28 -11.83
CA THR A 71 7.24 18.71 -10.73
C THR A 71 7.51 17.97 -9.43
N GLY A 72 8.11 16.79 -9.49
CA GLY A 72 8.34 15.94 -8.33
C GLY A 72 7.13 15.12 -7.91
N THR A 73 6.05 15.12 -8.67
CA THR A 73 4.88 14.29 -8.35
C THR A 73 5.15 12.83 -8.68
N TRP A 74 4.53 11.94 -7.92
CA TRP A 74 4.69 10.51 -8.13
C TRP A 74 3.40 9.76 -7.79
N THR A 75 3.24 8.60 -8.40
CA THR A 75 2.11 7.73 -8.18
C THR A 75 2.56 6.28 -8.23
N LEU A 76 2.10 5.51 -7.25
CA LEU A 76 2.28 4.06 -7.21
C LEU A 76 0.96 3.40 -7.59
N ILE A 77 0.98 2.59 -8.63
CA ILE A 77 -0.22 1.85 -9.07
C ILE A 77 0.01 0.35 -8.96
N GLY A 78 -1.08 -0.37 -8.69
CA GLY A 78 -1.16 -1.80 -8.87
C GLY A 78 -2.15 -2.10 -9.98
N TYR A 79 -1.83 -3.03 -10.86
CA TYR A 79 -2.72 -3.32 -11.98
C TYR A 79 -2.74 -4.79 -12.35
N THR A 80 -3.86 -5.19 -12.91
CA THR A 80 -4.10 -6.51 -13.47
C THR A 80 -4.73 -6.32 -14.85
N GLU A 81 -5.02 -7.42 -15.53
CA GLU A 81 -5.77 -7.36 -16.80
C GLU A 81 -7.16 -6.71 -16.65
N ARG A 82 -7.73 -6.76 -15.45
CA ARG A 82 -9.08 -6.27 -15.18
C ARG A 82 -9.15 -4.80 -14.83
N GLY A 83 -8.06 -4.22 -14.36
CA GLY A 83 -8.09 -2.83 -13.94
C GLY A 83 -6.82 -2.41 -13.24
N ALA A 84 -6.84 -1.18 -12.75
CA ALA A 84 -5.72 -0.60 -12.02
C ALA A 84 -6.20 0.18 -10.82
N CYS A 85 -5.36 0.24 -9.81
CA CYS A 85 -5.63 0.97 -8.58
C CYS A 85 -4.49 1.94 -8.29
N ILE A 86 -4.84 3.15 -7.92
CA ILE A 86 -3.87 4.12 -7.39
C ILE A 86 -3.68 3.77 -5.92
N MET A 87 -2.52 3.24 -5.58
CA MET A 87 -2.23 2.78 -4.23
C MET A 87 -1.69 3.89 -3.35
N ALA A 88 -0.89 4.78 -3.92
CA ALA A 88 -0.31 5.91 -3.22
C ALA A 88 0.10 6.97 -4.22
N SER A 89 0.14 8.21 -3.79
CA SER A 89 0.63 9.32 -4.59
C SER A 89 1.16 10.41 -3.67
N GLY A 90 1.97 11.28 -4.22
CA GLY A 90 2.54 12.35 -3.43
C GLY A 90 3.37 13.31 -4.25
N GLU A 91 4.17 14.09 -3.55
CA GLU A 91 5.04 15.10 -4.12
C GLU A 91 6.46 14.90 -3.60
N ASP A 92 7.36 15.71 -4.08
CA ASP A 92 8.74 15.76 -3.60
C ASP A 92 9.47 14.43 -3.73
N VAL A 93 9.29 13.76 -4.87
CA VAL A 93 10.04 12.54 -5.13
C VAL A 93 11.53 12.87 -5.26
N GLN A 94 12.36 12.09 -4.59
CA GLN A 94 13.81 12.24 -4.65
C GLN A 94 14.45 10.95 -5.12
N GLN A 95 15.38 11.08 -6.06
CA GLN A 95 16.11 9.93 -6.57
C GLN A 95 17.40 9.78 -5.75
N LEU A 96 17.59 8.61 -5.19
CA LEU A 96 18.78 8.31 -4.40
C LEU A 96 19.85 7.73 -5.32
N ASP A 97 21.08 8.21 -5.17
CA ASP A 97 22.22 7.73 -5.97
C ASP A 97 22.56 6.28 -5.66
N ARG A 98 22.30 5.86 -4.44
CA ARG A 98 22.53 4.49 -3.99
C ARG A 98 21.66 4.20 -2.78
N PRO A 99 21.35 2.91 -2.53
CA PRO A 99 20.60 2.54 -1.35
C PRO A 99 21.28 3.00 -0.07
N THR A 100 20.52 3.56 0.84
CA THR A 100 21.01 3.97 2.15
C THR A 100 20.48 3.01 3.23
N ARG A 101 21.22 2.84 4.30
CA ARG A 101 20.79 1.97 5.39
C ARG A 101 19.63 2.56 6.20
N SER A 102 19.49 3.87 6.18
CA SER A 102 18.39 4.54 6.84
C SER A 102 17.75 5.52 5.90
N LEU A 103 16.43 5.55 5.93
CA LEU A 103 15.63 6.53 5.22
C LEU A 103 15.38 7.73 6.15
N LYS A 104 15.64 8.90 5.63
CA LYS A 104 15.34 10.13 6.35
C LYS A 104 14.07 10.77 5.85
#